data_563bec415dadb5661a92b22650a52922
#
_entry.id   563bec415dadb5661a92b22650a52922
#
_cell.length_a   1.000
_cell.length_b   1.000
_cell.length_c   1.000
_cell.angle_alpha   90.00
_cell.angle_beta   90.00
_cell.angle_gamma   90.00
#
_symmetry.space_group_name_H-M   'P 1'
#
loop_
_entity.id
_entity.type
_entity.pdbx_description
1 polymer ?
#
loop_
_entity_poly.entity_id
_entity_poly.type
_entity_poly.pdbx_seq_one_letter_code
_entity_poly.pdbx_strand_id
1 'polypeptide(L)'
;EQGMRFIGSFHHAFTWKYFGPAHAHGNIDPKNYDLYTNPHSLDNDTPDEAFMNAWWASLKEYIDNYQPDIIWFDWWLENLPEKDRLKFLAYYYNKGKEWGKEVAVCYKETTFNEDVAIKDYERGRPNQPKQNAWLTDTSPGAWFYRPNAKFKSANELIDILADIVAKNGLMLLNVPPNPDGSIPPEMQQLLTDMGTWLAINGEAIYETRPWTVFGEGPTRLPEGGHKVEEKLKIEYRANDIRYTKKGDKEFFAIVLDEPEGEIIMKTLSTDIGALNSEILNVQLIGSDEKLKWERNEKGLVIQKPFSFPSGYAHAFKITLEGYKENDIGGDVEAHID
;
A
#
# COMPACT_ATOMS: atom_id res chain seq x y z
N GLU A 1 20.08 12.38 0.51
CA GLU A 1 20.21 13.46 -0.49
C GLU A 1 19.06 13.42 -1.52
N GLN A 2 18.37 12.28 -1.68
CA GLN A 2 17.22 12.12 -2.58
C GLN A 2 15.86 12.31 -1.88
N GLY A 3 15.85 12.70 -0.61
CA GLY A 3 14.61 12.86 0.16
C GLY A 3 13.86 11.57 0.46
N MET A 4 14.46 10.41 0.22
CA MET A 4 13.85 9.11 0.50
C MET A 4 13.84 8.83 2.00
N ARG A 5 12.76 8.21 2.48
CA ARG A 5 12.67 7.66 3.82
C ARG A 5 13.27 6.27 3.87
N PHE A 6 13.88 5.92 5.01
CA PHE A 6 14.50 4.63 5.22
C PHE A 6 13.57 3.69 6.00
N ILE A 7 13.16 2.61 5.34
CA ILE A 7 12.37 1.54 5.96
C ILE A 7 13.28 0.35 6.17
N GLY A 8 13.33 -0.16 7.39
CA GLY A 8 14.08 -1.36 7.72
C GLY A 8 13.18 -2.54 8.01
N SER A 9 13.42 -3.62 7.28
CA SER A 9 12.77 -4.91 7.51
C SER A 9 13.54 -5.68 8.59
N PHE A 10 12.85 -6.12 9.64
CA PHE A 10 13.46 -6.82 10.77
C PHE A 10 12.81 -8.18 11.02
N HIS A 11 13.42 -9.24 10.51
CA HIS A 11 12.87 -10.60 10.53
C HIS A 11 13.26 -11.45 11.73
N HIS A 12 14.01 -10.92 12.70
CA HIS A 12 14.54 -11.73 13.80
C HIS A 12 13.45 -12.43 14.63
N ALA A 13 12.29 -11.80 14.83
CA ALA A 13 11.15 -12.43 15.51
C ALA A 13 10.60 -13.66 14.75
N PHE A 14 10.50 -13.53 13.42
CA PHE A 14 10.06 -14.60 12.52
C PHE A 14 10.95 -15.86 12.62
N THR A 15 12.26 -15.70 12.82
CA THR A 15 13.23 -16.80 12.78
C THR A 15 13.03 -17.84 13.86
N TRP A 16 12.46 -17.48 15.01
CA TRP A 16 12.16 -18.44 16.07
C TRP A 16 11.31 -19.59 15.55
N LYS A 17 10.15 -19.30 15.01
CA LYS A 17 9.23 -20.32 14.51
C LYS A 17 9.69 -20.93 13.19
N TYR A 18 10.31 -20.13 12.32
CA TYR A 18 10.76 -20.57 11.01
C TYR A 18 11.80 -21.69 11.06
N PHE A 19 12.76 -21.61 11.98
CA PHE A 19 13.81 -22.61 12.11
C PHE A 19 13.45 -23.81 13.01
N GLY A 20 12.34 -23.76 13.73
CA GLY A 20 11.86 -24.86 14.56
C GLY A 20 11.85 -26.22 13.86
N PRO A 21 11.25 -26.37 12.65
CA PRO A 21 11.27 -27.62 11.90
C PRO A 21 12.67 -28.10 11.54
N ALA A 22 13.59 -27.20 11.21
CA ALA A 22 14.95 -27.56 10.86
C ALA A 22 15.73 -28.12 12.07
N HIS A 23 15.51 -27.56 13.26
CA HIS A 23 16.05 -28.09 14.53
C HIS A 23 15.45 -29.47 14.86
N ALA A 24 14.12 -29.60 14.77
CA ALA A 24 13.42 -30.85 15.09
C ALA A 24 13.87 -32.03 14.19
N HIS A 25 14.24 -31.75 12.95
CA HIS A 25 14.74 -32.77 12.00
C HIS A 25 16.28 -32.91 11.99
N GLY A 26 17.02 -32.21 12.85
CA GLY A 26 18.47 -32.27 12.92
C GLY A 26 19.18 -31.73 11.68
N ASN A 27 18.56 -30.81 10.94
CA ASN A 27 19.08 -30.25 9.70
C ASN A 27 20.05 -29.08 9.92
N ILE A 28 20.25 -28.61 11.16
CA ILE A 28 21.17 -27.52 11.49
C ILE A 28 22.36 -28.11 12.25
N ASP A 29 23.56 -27.88 11.72
CA ASP A 29 24.80 -28.26 12.42
C ASP A 29 24.94 -27.42 13.72
N PRO A 30 25.16 -28.04 14.89
CA PRO A 30 25.27 -27.32 16.15
C PRO A 30 26.30 -26.19 16.17
N LYS A 31 27.36 -26.27 15.37
CA LYS A 31 28.37 -25.20 15.27
C LYS A 31 27.84 -23.89 14.66
N ASN A 32 26.64 -23.92 14.04
CA ASN A 32 26.01 -22.79 13.38
C ASN A 32 24.77 -22.26 14.13
N TYR A 33 24.52 -22.71 15.38
CA TYR A 33 23.35 -22.28 16.13
C TYR A 33 23.31 -20.77 16.42
N ASP A 34 24.46 -20.12 16.43
CA ASP A 34 24.58 -18.66 16.50
C ASP A 34 24.06 -17.92 15.27
N LEU A 35 23.94 -18.61 14.13
CA LEU A 35 23.33 -18.09 12.90
C LEU A 35 21.81 -18.34 12.82
N TYR A 36 21.31 -19.18 13.71
CA TYR A 36 19.91 -19.60 13.77
C TYR A 36 19.38 -19.39 15.19
N THR A 37 18.23 -19.93 15.51
CA THR A 37 17.71 -19.93 16.88
C THR A 37 18.28 -21.13 17.65
N ASN A 38 18.22 -21.10 19.00
CA ASN A 38 18.49 -22.28 19.81
C ASN A 38 17.48 -23.39 19.49
N PRO A 39 17.89 -24.68 19.59
CA PRO A 39 16.96 -25.80 19.43
C PRO A 39 15.81 -25.72 20.42
N HIS A 40 14.59 -25.85 19.91
CA HIS A 40 13.37 -25.84 20.72
C HIS A 40 12.32 -26.80 20.14
N SER A 41 11.29 -27.11 20.91
CA SER A 41 10.16 -27.93 20.45
C SER A 41 9.34 -27.17 19.43
N LEU A 42 8.78 -27.88 18.44
CA LEU A 42 7.85 -27.34 17.45
C LEU A 42 6.59 -26.73 18.07
N ASP A 43 6.20 -27.23 19.25
CA ASP A 43 5.03 -26.75 19.99
C ASP A 43 5.32 -25.52 20.85
N ASN A 44 6.59 -25.10 20.93
CA ASN A 44 7.01 -23.93 21.70
C ASN A 44 7.11 -22.69 20.81
N ASP A 45 6.01 -21.98 20.70
CA ASP A 45 5.93 -20.71 19.95
C ASP A 45 6.50 -19.52 20.75
N THR A 46 6.75 -19.66 22.05
CA THR A 46 7.29 -18.57 22.88
C THR A 46 8.82 -18.67 22.95
N PRO A 47 9.53 -17.63 22.49
CA PRO A 47 10.99 -17.59 22.52
C PRO A 47 11.56 -17.65 23.94
N ASP A 48 12.75 -18.27 24.06
CA ASP A 48 13.49 -18.29 25.30
C ASP A 48 14.14 -16.93 25.64
N GLU A 49 14.67 -16.81 26.87
CA GLU A 49 15.30 -15.57 27.34
C GLU A 49 16.54 -15.21 26.51
N ALA A 50 17.32 -16.20 26.07
CA ALA A 50 18.52 -15.96 25.27
C ALA A 50 18.16 -15.35 23.91
N PHE A 51 17.12 -15.89 23.25
CA PHE A 51 16.58 -15.32 22.01
C PHE A 51 16.05 -13.89 22.22
N MET A 52 15.28 -13.67 23.29
CA MET A 52 14.72 -12.34 23.58
C MET A 52 15.80 -11.30 23.86
N ASN A 53 16.87 -11.67 24.54
CA ASN A 53 18.01 -10.79 24.78
C ASN A 53 18.74 -10.44 23.46
N ALA A 54 18.97 -11.41 22.60
CA ALA A 54 19.58 -11.22 21.28
C ALA A 54 18.68 -10.35 20.38
N TRP A 55 17.38 -10.64 20.33
CA TRP A 55 16.39 -9.86 19.58
C TRP A 55 16.41 -8.39 20.00
N TRP A 56 16.36 -8.13 21.31
CA TRP A 56 16.36 -6.77 21.83
C TRP A 56 17.69 -6.05 21.56
N ALA A 57 18.84 -6.72 21.75
CA ALA A 57 20.14 -6.13 21.51
C ALA A 57 20.31 -5.72 20.03
N SER A 58 19.99 -6.62 19.10
CA SER A 58 20.09 -6.37 17.66
C SER A 58 19.14 -5.26 17.20
N LEU A 59 17.90 -5.27 17.70
CA LEU A 59 16.90 -4.26 17.33
C LEU A 59 17.30 -2.88 17.87
N LYS A 60 17.79 -2.83 19.11
CA LYS A 60 18.29 -1.59 19.72
C LYS A 60 19.50 -1.04 18.98
N GLU A 61 20.47 -1.89 18.63
CA GLU A 61 21.64 -1.50 17.83
C GLU A 61 21.24 -0.95 16.47
N TYR A 62 20.27 -1.61 15.79
CA TYR A 62 19.74 -1.17 14.54
C TYR A 62 19.09 0.22 14.65
N ILE A 63 18.26 0.44 15.65
CA ILE A 63 17.56 1.73 15.89
C ILE A 63 18.60 2.84 16.17
N ASP A 64 19.54 2.58 17.07
CA ASP A 64 20.50 3.60 17.52
C ASP A 64 21.48 4.01 16.41
N ASN A 65 21.94 3.05 15.59
CA ASN A 65 22.96 3.29 14.58
C ASN A 65 22.38 3.85 13.27
N TYR A 66 21.18 3.44 12.86
CA TYR A 66 20.65 3.75 11.52
C TYR A 66 19.44 4.68 11.54
N GLN A 67 18.81 4.89 12.69
CA GLN A 67 17.68 5.80 12.86
C GLN A 67 16.61 5.63 11.75
N PRO A 68 16.06 4.41 11.55
CA PRO A 68 15.08 4.18 10.49
C PRO A 68 13.85 5.07 10.68
N ASP A 69 13.18 5.41 9.58
CA ASP A 69 11.90 6.11 9.61
C ASP A 69 10.75 5.16 9.90
N ILE A 70 10.86 3.93 9.39
CA ILE A 70 9.87 2.87 9.61
C ILE A 70 10.61 1.57 9.90
N ILE A 71 10.13 0.79 10.86
CA ILE A 71 10.54 -0.61 11.08
C ILE A 71 9.39 -1.50 10.68
N TRP A 72 9.63 -2.40 9.74
CA TRP A 72 8.67 -3.37 9.26
C TRP A 72 9.01 -4.76 9.80
N PHE A 73 8.02 -5.41 10.43
CA PHE A 73 8.11 -6.78 10.94
C PHE A 73 7.29 -7.74 10.09
N ASP A 74 7.85 -8.91 9.86
CA ASP A 74 7.17 -10.03 9.24
C ASP A 74 6.34 -10.82 10.27
N TRP A 75 5.78 -11.95 9.86
CA TRP A 75 4.92 -12.85 10.62
C TRP A 75 5.49 -13.23 12.01
N TRP A 76 4.58 -13.62 12.91
CA TRP A 76 4.88 -14.21 14.23
C TRP A 76 5.56 -13.27 15.24
N LEU A 77 5.46 -11.98 15.03
CA LEU A 77 5.89 -11.03 16.06
C LEU A 77 5.01 -11.13 17.32
N GLU A 78 3.75 -11.57 17.16
CA GLU A 78 2.81 -11.82 18.27
C GLU A 78 3.26 -12.94 19.20
N ASN A 79 4.16 -13.83 18.79
CA ASN A 79 4.73 -14.89 19.64
C ASN A 79 5.73 -14.34 20.67
N LEU A 80 6.23 -13.11 20.47
CA LEU A 80 7.06 -12.47 21.47
C LEU A 80 6.21 -12.00 22.66
N PRO A 81 6.75 -12.04 23.88
CA PRO A 81 6.04 -11.54 25.06
C PRO A 81 5.58 -10.10 24.88
N GLU A 82 4.34 -9.81 25.23
CA GLU A 82 3.72 -8.49 25.05
C GLU A 82 4.55 -7.37 25.71
N LYS A 83 5.07 -7.62 26.92
CA LYS A 83 5.92 -6.66 27.64
C LYS A 83 7.13 -6.21 26.82
N ASP A 84 7.72 -7.11 26.03
CA ASP A 84 8.92 -6.83 25.22
C ASP A 84 8.53 -6.08 23.94
N ARG A 85 7.38 -6.42 23.34
CA ARG A 85 6.82 -5.67 22.21
C ARG A 85 6.46 -4.23 22.59
N LEU A 86 5.83 -4.03 23.76
CA LEU A 86 5.51 -2.69 24.27
C LEU A 86 6.78 -1.90 24.67
N LYS A 87 7.79 -2.56 25.25
CA LYS A 87 9.10 -1.95 25.53
C LYS A 87 9.75 -1.44 24.24
N PHE A 88 9.69 -2.21 23.18
CA PHE A 88 10.20 -1.81 21.86
C PHE A 88 9.47 -0.57 21.34
N LEU A 89 8.12 -0.57 21.31
CA LEU A 89 7.35 0.59 20.83
C LEU A 89 7.71 1.85 21.60
N ALA A 90 7.73 1.76 22.95
CA ALA A 90 8.09 2.90 23.80
C ALA A 90 9.51 3.40 23.52
N TYR A 91 10.48 2.50 23.34
CA TYR A 91 11.84 2.87 23.01
C TYR A 91 11.93 3.58 21.67
N TYR A 92 11.38 2.98 20.61
CA TYR A 92 11.51 3.51 19.26
C TYR A 92 10.79 4.84 19.07
N TYR A 93 9.57 5.00 19.58
CA TYR A 93 8.86 6.26 19.49
C TYR A 93 9.52 7.38 20.31
N ASN A 94 10.13 7.05 21.47
CA ASN A 94 10.92 8.04 22.20
C ASN A 94 12.20 8.44 21.42
N LYS A 95 12.83 7.50 20.72
CA LYS A 95 13.96 7.81 19.82
C LYS A 95 13.54 8.72 18.68
N GLY A 96 12.38 8.52 18.07
CA GLY A 96 11.82 9.43 17.07
C GLY A 96 11.69 10.87 17.61
N LYS A 97 11.18 11.02 18.83
CA LYS A 97 11.13 12.33 19.51
C LYS A 97 12.52 12.92 19.74
N GLU A 98 13.50 12.13 20.19
CA GLU A 98 14.89 12.58 20.38
C GLU A 98 15.51 13.06 19.06
N TRP A 99 15.21 12.40 17.94
CA TRP A 99 15.69 12.76 16.61
C TRP A 99 14.89 13.90 15.95
N GLY A 100 13.77 14.30 16.52
CA GLY A 100 12.90 15.34 15.96
C GLY A 100 12.19 14.90 14.68
N LYS A 101 11.92 13.60 14.51
CA LYS A 101 11.21 13.05 13.35
C LYS A 101 10.09 12.09 13.76
N GLU A 102 9.06 12.02 12.91
CA GLU A 102 8.04 10.99 13.02
C GLU A 102 8.59 9.64 12.56
N VAL A 103 8.30 8.61 13.32
CA VAL A 103 8.66 7.23 13.01
C VAL A 103 7.42 6.34 13.11
N ALA A 104 7.41 5.23 12.40
CA ALA A 104 6.29 4.29 12.42
C ALA A 104 6.76 2.83 12.47
N VAL A 105 5.86 1.96 12.89
CA VAL A 105 6.07 0.50 12.93
C VAL A 105 5.03 -0.15 12.03
N CYS A 106 5.45 -1.07 11.18
CA CYS A 106 4.56 -1.94 10.40
C CYS A 106 4.60 -3.35 10.96
N TYR A 107 3.45 -4.01 10.99
CA TYR A 107 3.30 -5.35 11.56
C TYR A 107 2.24 -6.17 10.82
N LYS A 108 2.32 -7.49 10.94
CA LYS A 108 1.31 -8.43 10.43
C LYS A 108 0.42 -8.97 11.54
N GLU A 109 -0.70 -9.56 11.15
CA GLU A 109 -1.69 -10.22 12.02
C GLU A 109 -2.31 -9.31 13.10
N THR A 110 -2.21 -9.68 14.37
CA THR A 110 -2.87 -9.01 15.51
C THR A 110 -1.85 -8.52 16.55
N THR A 111 -0.61 -8.30 16.15
CA THR A 111 0.51 -8.00 17.06
C THR A 111 0.31 -6.73 17.88
N PHE A 112 -0.22 -5.68 17.23
CA PHE A 112 -0.45 -4.37 17.84
C PHE A 112 -1.86 -3.85 17.53
N ASN A 113 -2.27 -2.81 18.27
CA ASN A 113 -3.44 -2.03 17.91
C ASN A 113 -3.13 -1.13 16.70
N GLU A 114 -4.08 -1.02 15.77
CA GLU A 114 -3.97 -0.17 14.58
C GLU A 114 -3.83 1.34 14.90
N ASP A 115 -4.14 1.77 16.13
CA ASP A 115 -3.92 3.15 16.59
C ASP A 115 -2.46 3.48 16.90
N VAL A 116 -1.62 2.47 17.09
CA VAL A 116 -0.20 2.66 17.48
C VAL A 116 0.80 2.13 16.47
N ALA A 117 0.34 1.37 15.46
CA ALA A 117 1.20 0.80 14.43
C ALA A 117 0.40 0.53 13.14
N ILE A 118 1.08 0.44 12.02
CA ILE A 118 0.51 0.29 10.69
C ILE A 118 0.37 -1.20 10.38
N LYS A 119 -0.88 -1.66 10.19
CA LYS A 119 -1.15 -3.06 9.84
C LYS A 119 -0.81 -3.35 8.38
N ASP A 120 -0.10 -4.44 8.14
CA ASP A 120 0.23 -4.95 6.81
C ASP A 120 -0.73 -6.09 6.40
N TYR A 121 -1.27 -5.97 5.18
CA TYR A 121 -2.17 -6.94 4.53
C TYR A 121 -1.46 -7.67 3.40
N GLU A 122 -0.47 -8.51 3.69
CA GLU A 122 0.33 -9.21 2.67
C GLU A 122 -0.45 -9.59 1.41
N ARG A 123 -0.01 -9.08 0.25
CA ARG A 123 -0.63 -9.32 -1.07
C ARG A 123 -2.14 -9.14 -1.07
N GLY A 124 -2.60 -8.19 -0.28
CA GLY A 124 -4.02 -7.97 -0.07
C GLY A 124 -4.38 -6.54 0.17
N ARG A 125 -5.68 -6.28 0.17
CA ARG A 125 -6.24 -4.95 0.38
C ARG A 125 -7.58 -5.06 1.06
N PRO A 126 -7.90 -4.19 2.03
CA PRO A 126 -9.28 -4.03 2.49
C PRO A 126 -10.20 -3.71 1.31
N ASN A 127 -11.45 -4.19 1.39
CA ASN A 127 -12.47 -3.86 0.39
C ASN A 127 -13.06 -2.46 0.58
N GLN A 128 -12.85 -1.84 1.75
CA GLN A 128 -13.31 -0.50 2.12
C GLN A 128 -12.14 0.35 2.63
N PRO A 129 -12.24 1.69 2.60
CA PRO A 129 -11.29 2.60 3.22
C PRO A 129 -11.14 2.31 4.72
N LYS A 130 -9.94 2.49 5.23
CA LYS A 130 -9.63 2.41 6.66
C LYS A 130 -9.41 3.81 7.24
N GLN A 131 -9.83 4.02 8.48
CA GLN A 131 -9.56 5.26 9.20
C GLN A 131 -8.05 5.41 9.44
N ASN A 132 -7.40 4.36 9.94
CA ASN A 132 -5.97 4.32 10.15
C ASN A 132 -5.25 3.93 8.86
N ALA A 133 -4.05 4.47 8.64
CA ALA A 133 -3.20 4.05 7.55
C ALA A 133 -2.86 2.56 7.69
N TRP A 134 -2.80 1.88 6.57
CA TRP A 134 -2.42 0.47 6.47
C TRP A 134 -1.39 0.30 5.34
N LEU A 135 -0.75 -0.85 5.30
CA LEU A 135 0.25 -1.18 4.30
C LEU A 135 -0.11 -2.51 3.63
N THR A 136 0.31 -2.68 2.41
CA THR A 136 0.44 -3.99 1.79
C THR A 136 1.85 -4.18 1.27
N ASP A 137 2.50 -5.24 1.71
CA ASP A 137 3.67 -5.75 1.04
C ASP A 137 3.24 -6.65 -0.11
N THR A 138 3.72 -6.35 -1.31
CA THR A 138 3.45 -7.14 -2.51
C THR A 138 4.69 -7.28 -3.39
N SER A 139 4.63 -8.16 -4.35
CA SER A 139 5.70 -8.37 -5.33
C SER A 139 5.09 -8.52 -6.72
N PRO A 140 5.77 -8.07 -7.76
CA PRO A 140 5.34 -8.34 -9.13
C PRO A 140 5.24 -9.83 -9.46
N GLY A 141 6.03 -10.66 -8.78
CA GLY A 141 6.06 -12.11 -8.95
C GLY A 141 6.28 -12.84 -7.63
N ALA A 142 7.23 -13.76 -7.59
CA ALA A 142 7.64 -14.43 -6.36
C ALA A 142 8.39 -13.46 -5.42
N TRP A 143 8.44 -13.79 -4.11
CA TRP A 143 9.19 -13.00 -3.13
C TRP A 143 10.71 -13.05 -3.35
N PHE A 144 11.19 -14.17 -3.89
CA PHE A 144 12.60 -14.44 -4.12
C PHE A 144 12.84 -14.74 -5.60
N TYR A 145 14.11 -14.71 -6.00
CA TYR A 145 14.52 -15.15 -7.32
C TYR A 145 13.96 -16.54 -7.67
N ARG A 146 13.37 -16.64 -8.85
CA ARG A 146 12.99 -17.91 -9.49
C ARG A 146 13.35 -17.87 -10.97
N PRO A 147 14.00 -18.91 -11.50
CA PRO A 147 14.18 -19.02 -12.95
C PRO A 147 12.82 -18.95 -13.67
N ASN A 148 12.75 -18.19 -14.76
CA ASN A 148 11.53 -18.03 -15.56
C ASN A 148 10.32 -17.48 -14.76
N ALA A 149 10.56 -16.61 -13.79
CA ALA A 149 9.49 -15.96 -13.04
C ALA A 149 8.56 -15.18 -13.98
N LYS A 150 7.25 -15.26 -13.74
CA LYS A 150 6.27 -14.40 -14.39
C LYS A 150 6.02 -13.19 -13.48
N PHE A 151 5.93 -12.02 -14.09
CA PHE A 151 5.68 -10.77 -13.39
C PHE A 151 4.31 -10.22 -13.77
N LYS A 152 3.67 -9.51 -12.83
CA LYS A 152 2.56 -8.62 -13.12
C LYS A 152 3.02 -7.54 -14.08
N SER A 153 2.11 -7.02 -14.88
CA SER A 153 2.37 -5.86 -15.73
C SER A 153 2.47 -4.57 -14.92
N ALA A 154 3.03 -3.52 -15.52
CA ALA A 154 3.01 -2.18 -14.92
C ALA A 154 1.57 -1.69 -14.71
N ASN A 155 0.65 -1.99 -15.66
CA ASN A 155 -0.77 -1.67 -15.52
C ASN A 155 -1.38 -2.28 -14.26
N GLU A 156 -1.20 -3.59 -14.04
CA GLU A 156 -1.71 -4.27 -12.85
C GLU A 156 -1.19 -3.62 -11.56
N LEU A 157 0.09 -3.22 -11.50
CA LEU A 157 0.67 -2.61 -10.30
C LEU A 157 0.22 -1.16 -10.10
N ILE A 158 0.00 -0.41 -11.17
CA ILE A 158 -0.55 0.96 -11.12
C ILE A 158 -1.99 0.93 -10.62
N ASP A 159 -2.81 0.01 -11.13
CA ASP A 159 -4.19 -0.17 -10.68
C ASP A 159 -4.25 -0.57 -9.20
N ILE A 160 -3.36 -1.48 -8.78
CA ILE A 160 -3.20 -1.87 -7.39
C ILE A 160 -2.82 -0.67 -6.53
N LEU A 161 -1.89 0.16 -6.97
CA LEU A 161 -1.45 1.37 -6.26
C LEU A 161 -2.59 2.38 -6.12
N ALA A 162 -3.34 2.65 -7.19
CA ALA A 162 -4.48 3.55 -7.17
C ALA A 162 -5.56 3.08 -6.19
N ASP A 163 -5.88 1.79 -6.20
CA ASP A 163 -6.86 1.19 -5.29
C ASP A 163 -6.40 1.25 -3.82
N ILE A 164 -5.12 1.02 -3.55
CA ILE A 164 -4.52 1.12 -2.21
C ILE A 164 -4.63 2.55 -1.67
N VAL A 165 -4.19 3.53 -2.45
CA VAL A 165 -4.13 4.93 -2.01
C VAL A 165 -5.54 5.50 -1.80
N ALA A 166 -6.49 5.16 -2.66
CA ALA A 166 -7.89 5.56 -2.50
C ALA A 166 -8.54 5.01 -1.21
N LYS A 167 -7.94 4.00 -0.57
CA LYS A 167 -8.42 3.37 0.67
C LYS A 167 -7.56 3.66 1.90
N ASN A 168 -6.72 4.69 1.85
CA ASN A 168 -5.78 5.08 2.92
C ASN A 168 -4.61 4.13 3.13
N GLY A 169 -4.19 3.43 2.08
CA GLY A 169 -3.12 2.44 2.14
C GLY A 169 -1.79 2.91 1.58
N LEU A 170 -0.74 2.16 1.90
CA LEU A 170 0.63 2.31 1.43
C LEU A 170 1.06 1.01 0.72
N MET A 171 1.78 1.13 -0.39
CA MET A 171 2.34 -0.02 -1.10
C MET A 171 3.82 -0.20 -0.75
N LEU A 172 4.20 -1.38 -0.28
CA LEU A 172 5.58 -1.84 -0.17
C LEU A 172 5.83 -2.86 -1.29
N LEU A 173 6.48 -2.41 -2.37
CA LEU A 173 6.75 -3.24 -3.54
C LEU A 173 8.11 -3.95 -3.39
N ASN A 174 8.09 -5.26 -3.20
CA ASN A 174 9.29 -6.09 -3.18
C ASN A 174 9.87 -6.24 -4.59
N VAL A 175 11.18 -6.09 -4.71
CA VAL A 175 11.93 -6.23 -5.96
C VAL A 175 12.99 -7.31 -5.79
N PRO A 176 12.70 -8.58 -6.16
CA PRO A 176 13.64 -9.69 -5.97
C PRO A 176 14.83 -9.57 -6.95
N PRO A 177 16.08 -9.48 -6.44
CA PRO A 177 17.26 -9.45 -7.28
C PRO A 177 17.62 -10.82 -7.84
N ASN A 178 18.43 -10.84 -8.88
CA ASN A 178 19.14 -12.05 -9.35
C ASN A 178 20.17 -12.51 -8.30
N PRO A 179 20.65 -13.76 -8.38
CA PRO A 179 21.67 -14.26 -7.45
C PRO A 179 22.99 -13.47 -7.42
N ASP A 180 23.31 -12.73 -8.46
CA ASP A 180 24.47 -11.83 -8.55
C ASP A 180 24.20 -10.42 -8.00
N GLY A 181 22.98 -10.17 -7.49
CA GLY A 181 22.56 -8.87 -6.94
C GLY A 181 22.02 -7.88 -7.98
N SER A 182 22.06 -8.22 -9.27
CA SER A 182 21.45 -7.37 -10.31
C SER A 182 19.92 -7.44 -10.27
N ILE A 183 19.24 -6.40 -10.76
CA ILE A 183 17.79 -6.41 -10.93
C ILE A 183 17.46 -6.98 -12.32
N PRO A 184 16.54 -7.98 -12.44
CA PRO A 184 16.13 -8.49 -13.75
C PRO A 184 15.68 -7.38 -14.70
N PRO A 185 16.05 -7.43 -16.01
CA PRO A 185 15.70 -6.37 -16.97
C PRO A 185 14.19 -6.10 -17.06
N GLU A 186 13.37 -7.13 -17.00
CA GLU A 186 11.90 -7.02 -17.02
C GLU A 186 11.40 -6.24 -15.79
N MET A 187 12.03 -6.44 -14.63
CA MET A 187 11.72 -5.72 -13.43
C MET A 187 12.18 -4.26 -13.50
N GLN A 188 13.35 -3.99 -14.08
CA GLN A 188 13.82 -2.62 -14.32
C GLN A 188 12.85 -1.87 -15.23
N GLN A 189 12.38 -2.51 -16.32
CA GLN A 189 11.40 -1.91 -17.22
C GLN A 189 10.09 -1.61 -16.49
N LEU A 190 9.56 -2.57 -15.74
CA LEU A 190 8.33 -2.42 -14.95
C LEU A 190 8.42 -1.23 -13.98
N LEU A 191 9.52 -1.11 -13.23
CA LEU A 191 9.74 0.00 -12.30
C LEU A 191 9.88 1.34 -13.06
N THR A 192 10.49 1.33 -14.23
CA THR A 192 10.62 2.52 -15.10
C THR A 192 9.26 2.96 -15.62
N ASP A 193 8.43 2.02 -16.04
CA ASP A 193 7.07 2.30 -16.53
C ASP A 193 6.19 2.89 -15.41
N MET A 194 6.22 2.31 -14.21
CA MET A 194 5.54 2.86 -13.03
C MET A 194 6.08 4.26 -12.68
N GLY A 195 7.39 4.45 -12.71
CA GLY A 195 8.03 5.73 -12.45
C GLY A 195 7.61 6.80 -13.46
N THR A 196 7.52 6.44 -14.74
CA THR A 196 7.06 7.33 -15.82
C THR A 196 5.60 7.72 -15.62
N TRP A 197 4.74 6.75 -15.25
CA TRP A 197 3.35 7.03 -14.94
C TRP A 197 3.21 7.96 -13.73
N LEU A 198 3.99 7.72 -12.66
CA LEU A 198 4.00 8.56 -11.47
C LEU A 198 4.56 9.98 -11.73
N ALA A 199 5.49 10.12 -12.66
CA ALA A 199 5.99 11.44 -13.05
C ALA A 199 4.88 12.31 -13.70
N ILE A 200 3.90 11.68 -14.36
CA ILE A 200 2.74 12.36 -14.95
C ILE A 200 1.62 12.48 -13.91
N ASN A 201 1.20 11.38 -13.29
CA ASN A 201 -0.04 11.29 -12.52
C ASN A 201 0.17 11.35 -11.00
N GLY A 202 1.41 11.52 -10.53
CA GLY A 202 1.76 11.43 -9.11
C GLY A 202 1.04 12.45 -8.21
N GLU A 203 0.54 13.56 -8.77
CA GLU A 203 -0.28 14.53 -8.04
C GLU A 203 -1.56 13.90 -7.47
N ALA A 204 -2.13 12.91 -8.16
CA ALA A 204 -3.30 12.16 -7.71
C ALA A 204 -2.97 11.09 -6.66
N ILE A 205 -1.68 10.83 -6.39
CA ILE A 205 -1.19 9.79 -5.48
C ILE A 205 -0.52 10.41 -4.25
N TYR A 206 0.47 11.30 -4.47
CA TYR A 206 1.32 11.82 -3.40
C TYR A 206 0.61 12.89 -2.56
N GLU A 207 0.74 12.76 -1.23
CA GLU A 207 0.14 13.69 -0.26
C GLU A 207 -1.38 13.79 -0.33
N THR A 208 -2.03 12.82 -0.97
CA THR A 208 -3.49 12.73 -1.01
C THR A 208 -4.06 12.04 0.22
N ARG A 209 -5.37 12.09 0.35
CA ARG A 209 -6.16 11.37 1.34
C ARG A 209 -7.32 10.67 0.66
N PRO A 210 -7.83 9.57 1.19
CA PRO A 210 -9.05 8.98 0.67
C PRO A 210 -10.21 9.96 0.77
N TRP A 211 -11.13 9.84 -0.18
CA TRP A 211 -12.44 10.44 -0.06
C TRP A 211 -13.39 9.45 0.64
N THR A 212 -14.57 9.89 1.06
CA THR A 212 -15.56 9.03 1.73
C THR A 212 -16.00 7.88 0.82
N VAL A 213 -16.20 8.17 -0.46
CA VAL A 213 -16.38 7.17 -1.52
C VAL A 213 -15.04 6.96 -2.19
N PHE A 214 -14.41 5.81 -1.99
CA PHE A 214 -13.06 5.54 -2.52
C PHE A 214 -13.04 5.28 -4.03
N GLY A 215 -14.19 4.97 -4.63
CA GLY A 215 -14.28 4.68 -6.05
C GLY A 215 -15.62 4.12 -6.48
N GLU A 216 -15.74 3.88 -7.76
CA GLU A 216 -16.89 3.25 -8.41
C GLU A 216 -16.44 2.28 -9.47
N GLY A 217 -17.36 1.49 -10.00
CA GLY A 217 -17.13 0.54 -11.08
C GLY A 217 -17.50 -0.90 -10.73
N PRO A 218 -17.46 -1.81 -11.70
CA PRO A 218 -17.95 -3.18 -11.53
C PRO A 218 -17.01 -4.11 -10.76
N THR A 219 -15.71 -3.78 -10.66
CA THR A 219 -14.71 -4.67 -10.09
C THR A 219 -14.73 -4.62 -8.57
N ARG A 220 -15.04 -5.76 -7.95
CA ARG A 220 -15.15 -5.92 -6.50
C ARG A 220 -14.00 -6.75 -5.94
N LEU A 221 -13.48 -6.33 -4.79
CA LEU A 221 -12.57 -7.15 -3.99
C LEU A 221 -13.38 -7.95 -2.96
N PRO A 222 -12.99 -9.22 -2.67
CA PRO A 222 -13.62 -9.97 -1.60
C PRO A 222 -13.32 -9.35 -0.23
N GLU A 223 -14.17 -9.63 0.72
CA GLU A 223 -13.90 -9.30 2.13
C GLU A 223 -12.65 -10.02 2.65
N GLY A 224 -12.03 -9.43 3.68
CA GLY A 224 -10.87 -10.01 4.37
C GLY A 224 -9.51 -9.54 3.87
N GLY A 225 -9.43 -9.00 2.67
CA GLY A 225 -8.26 -8.23 2.17
C GLY A 225 -6.92 -8.96 2.07
N HIS A 226 -6.68 -10.00 2.88
CA HIS A 226 -5.38 -10.67 2.97
C HIS A 226 -5.18 -11.71 1.87
N LYS A 227 -4.02 -11.66 1.20
CA LYS A 227 -3.62 -12.56 0.09
C LYS A 227 -4.64 -12.64 -1.06
N VAL A 228 -5.38 -11.57 -1.28
CA VAL A 228 -6.40 -11.53 -2.34
C VAL A 228 -5.78 -11.68 -3.74
N GLU A 229 -4.58 -11.13 -3.93
CA GLU A 229 -3.84 -11.20 -5.18
C GLU A 229 -3.36 -12.62 -5.54
N GLU A 230 -3.25 -13.50 -4.56
CA GLU A 230 -2.88 -14.91 -4.78
C GLU A 230 -4.08 -15.75 -5.20
N LYS A 231 -5.30 -15.32 -4.86
CA LYS A 231 -6.53 -16.08 -5.05
C LYS A 231 -7.27 -15.67 -6.31
N LEU A 232 -7.16 -14.40 -6.71
CA LEU A 232 -7.94 -13.81 -7.80
C LEU A 232 -7.06 -12.98 -8.71
N LYS A 233 -7.21 -13.19 -10.02
CA LYS A 233 -6.76 -12.24 -11.02
C LYS A 233 -7.80 -11.13 -11.11
N ILE A 234 -7.43 -9.93 -10.69
CA ILE A 234 -8.29 -8.75 -10.72
C ILE A 234 -7.92 -7.98 -11.97
N GLU A 235 -8.89 -7.79 -12.86
CA GLU A 235 -8.75 -6.99 -14.07
C GLU A 235 -9.71 -5.81 -13.96
N TYR A 236 -9.15 -4.62 -13.85
CA TYR A 236 -9.91 -3.39 -13.84
C TYR A 236 -10.27 -2.95 -15.27
N ARG A 237 -11.27 -2.10 -15.39
CA ARG A 237 -11.81 -1.60 -16.65
C ARG A 237 -11.90 -0.08 -16.62
N ALA A 238 -12.16 0.53 -17.76
CA ALA A 238 -12.28 1.98 -17.89
C ALA A 238 -13.41 2.64 -17.05
N ASN A 239 -14.37 1.86 -16.57
CA ASN A 239 -15.42 2.32 -15.65
C ASN A 239 -15.12 1.99 -14.17
N ASP A 240 -13.98 1.38 -13.88
CA ASP A 240 -13.44 1.33 -12.52
C ASP A 240 -12.65 2.61 -12.25
N ILE A 241 -13.12 3.41 -11.31
CA ILE A 241 -12.55 4.72 -10.97
C ILE A 241 -12.17 4.72 -9.50
N ARG A 242 -11.05 5.35 -9.16
CA ARG A 242 -10.61 5.55 -7.80
C ARG A 242 -10.50 7.03 -7.49
N TYR A 243 -10.93 7.40 -6.28
CA TYR A 243 -11.00 8.79 -5.86
C TYR A 243 -10.01 9.09 -4.75
N THR A 244 -9.30 10.21 -4.88
CA THR A 244 -8.44 10.79 -3.85
C THR A 244 -8.67 12.28 -3.76
N LYS A 245 -8.24 12.91 -2.66
CA LYS A 245 -8.35 14.37 -2.48
C LYS A 245 -7.09 14.95 -1.87
N LYS A 246 -6.84 16.24 -2.14
CA LYS A 246 -5.75 17.01 -1.53
C LYS A 246 -6.26 18.36 -1.08
N GLY A 247 -6.23 18.59 0.24
CA GLY A 247 -6.84 19.79 0.82
C GLY A 247 -8.34 19.89 0.54
N ASP A 248 -8.82 21.13 0.38
CA ASP A 248 -10.26 21.42 0.28
C ASP A 248 -10.74 21.68 -1.18
N LYS A 249 -9.80 21.75 -2.12
CA LYS A 249 -10.13 22.20 -3.51
C LYS A 249 -9.70 21.22 -4.58
N GLU A 250 -8.85 20.27 -4.27
CA GLU A 250 -8.32 19.34 -5.26
C GLU A 250 -8.88 17.95 -5.02
N PHE A 251 -9.58 17.47 -6.01
CA PHE A 251 -10.18 16.16 -6.06
C PHE A 251 -9.66 15.43 -7.29
N PHE A 252 -9.35 14.17 -7.16
CA PHE A 252 -8.77 13.38 -8.24
C PHE A 252 -9.64 12.15 -8.51
N ALA A 253 -9.84 11.86 -9.80
CA ALA A 253 -10.45 10.64 -10.29
C ALA A 253 -9.45 9.89 -11.16
N ILE A 254 -9.11 8.68 -10.76
CA ILE A 254 -8.17 7.81 -11.48
C ILE A 254 -8.97 6.73 -12.18
N VAL A 255 -9.06 6.82 -13.50
CA VAL A 255 -9.73 5.86 -14.40
C VAL A 255 -8.74 4.74 -14.71
N LEU A 256 -9.08 3.48 -14.40
CA LEU A 256 -8.12 2.38 -14.33
C LEU A 256 -7.87 1.65 -15.67
N ASP A 257 -8.44 2.13 -16.76
CA ASP A 257 -8.16 1.65 -18.13
C ASP A 257 -8.53 2.75 -19.13
N GLU A 258 -8.14 2.62 -20.40
CA GLU A 258 -8.46 3.60 -21.43
C GLU A 258 -9.95 3.53 -21.83
N PRO A 259 -10.72 4.63 -21.67
CA PRO A 259 -12.13 4.67 -22.08
C PRO A 259 -12.30 4.62 -23.60
N GLU A 260 -13.26 3.85 -24.09
CA GLU A 260 -13.62 3.81 -25.51
C GLU A 260 -14.47 5.03 -25.93
N GLY A 261 -15.21 5.62 -25.00
CA GLY A 261 -16.15 6.73 -25.24
C GLY A 261 -16.13 7.77 -24.11
N GLU A 262 -17.28 8.37 -23.86
CA GLU A 262 -17.45 9.33 -22.75
C GLU A 262 -17.11 8.66 -21.41
N ILE A 263 -16.49 9.43 -20.52
CA ILE A 263 -16.19 9.02 -19.15
C ILE A 263 -17.32 9.52 -18.26
N ILE A 264 -17.99 8.62 -17.55
CA ILE A 264 -19.12 8.98 -16.69
C ILE A 264 -18.76 8.57 -15.26
N MET A 265 -18.54 9.56 -14.40
CA MET A 265 -18.30 9.39 -12.97
C MET A 265 -19.65 9.51 -12.25
N LYS A 266 -20.35 8.38 -12.10
CA LYS A 266 -21.73 8.32 -11.60
C LYS A 266 -21.84 8.83 -10.15
N THR A 267 -20.87 8.52 -9.31
CA THR A 267 -20.81 9.00 -7.91
C THR A 267 -20.86 10.52 -7.81
N LEU A 268 -20.40 11.24 -8.84
CA LEU A 268 -20.38 12.70 -8.87
C LEU A 268 -21.65 13.30 -9.48
N SER A 269 -22.73 12.53 -9.66
CA SER A 269 -24.00 13.03 -10.17
C SER A 269 -24.64 14.07 -9.24
N THR A 270 -25.58 14.84 -9.77
CA THR A 270 -26.36 15.79 -8.98
C THR A 270 -27.35 15.11 -8.05
N ASP A 271 -27.79 13.90 -8.40
CA ASP A 271 -28.85 13.17 -7.69
C ASP A 271 -28.36 12.38 -6.48
N ILE A 272 -27.13 11.85 -6.56
CA ILE A 272 -26.56 11.04 -5.48
C ILE A 272 -26.19 11.89 -4.26
N GLY A 273 -25.79 13.15 -4.47
CA GLY A 273 -25.45 14.05 -3.38
C GLY A 273 -24.15 13.67 -2.62
N ALA A 274 -23.31 12.81 -3.18
CA ALA A 274 -22.02 12.43 -2.57
C ALA A 274 -21.01 13.59 -2.60
N LEU A 275 -21.10 14.47 -3.58
CA LEU A 275 -20.32 15.70 -3.70
C LEU A 275 -21.27 16.88 -3.83
N ASN A 276 -21.31 17.79 -2.83
CA ASN A 276 -22.18 18.97 -2.86
C ASN A 276 -21.44 20.23 -3.29
N SER A 277 -20.12 20.19 -3.37
CA SER A 277 -19.30 21.31 -3.85
C SER A 277 -19.48 21.52 -5.35
N GLU A 278 -19.38 22.77 -5.78
CA GLU A 278 -19.36 23.12 -7.19
C GLU A 278 -18.03 22.71 -7.81
N ILE A 279 -18.11 22.09 -9.00
CA ILE A 279 -16.94 21.76 -9.82
C ILE A 279 -16.63 22.97 -10.69
N LEU A 280 -15.46 23.56 -10.49
CA LEU A 280 -15.01 24.74 -11.24
C LEU A 280 -14.25 24.37 -12.51
N ASN A 281 -13.50 23.26 -12.48
CA ASN A 281 -12.68 22.82 -13.61
C ASN A 281 -12.44 21.32 -13.56
N VAL A 282 -12.24 20.71 -14.73
CA VAL A 282 -11.83 19.32 -14.91
C VAL A 282 -10.70 19.29 -15.93
N GLN A 283 -9.59 18.67 -15.55
CA GLN A 283 -8.38 18.58 -16.37
C GLN A 283 -7.85 17.15 -16.38
N LEU A 284 -7.44 16.64 -17.54
CA LEU A 284 -6.64 15.42 -17.64
C LEU A 284 -5.19 15.76 -17.25
N ILE A 285 -4.65 15.09 -16.22
CA ILE A 285 -3.27 15.34 -15.77
C ILE A 285 -2.29 14.93 -16.88
N GLY A 286 -1.31 15.78 -17.13
CA GLY A 286 -0.32 15.60 -18.20
C GLY A 286 -0.81 16.02 -19.59
N SER A 287 -1.99 16.67 -19.69
CA SER A 287 -2.54 17.18 -20.95
C SER A 287 -2.91 18.66 -20.85
N ASP A 288 -2.64 19.41 -21.90
CA ASP A 288 -3.10 20.81 -22.06
C ASP A 288 -4.47 20.91 -22.77
N GLU A 289 -5.08 19.79 -23.09
CA GLU A 289 -6.39 19.74 -23.74
C GLU A 289 -7.48 20.33 -22.83
N LYS A 290 -8.26 21.27 -23.39
CA LYS A 290 -9.46 21.77 -22.70
C LYS A 290 -10.59 20.77 -22.86
N LEU A 291 -10.86 20.03 -21.81
CA LEU A 291 -11.91 19.03 -21.81
C LEU A 291 -13.30 19.68 -21.91
N LYS A 292 -14.20 18.99 -22.62
CA LYS A 292 -15.61 19.26 -22.57
C LYS A 292 -16.25 18.35 -21.55
N TRP A 293 -16.90 18.94 -20.56
CA TRP A 293 -17.52 18.20 -19.48
C TRP A 293 -18.79 18.89 -19.00
N GLU A 294 -19.68 18.15 -18.42
CA GLU A 294 -20.86 18.64 -17.72
C GLU A 294 -21.14 17.77 -16.49
N ARG A 295 -21.79 18.35 -15.49
CA ARG A 295 -22.29 17.61 -14.33
C ARG A 295 -23.81 17.61 -14.37
N ASN A 296 -24.41 16.43 -14.36
CA ASN A 296 -25.86 16.25 -14.44
C ASN A 296 -26.33 15.05 -13.62
N GLU A 297 -27.57 14.61 -13.80
CA GLU A 297 -28.16 13.45 -13.11
C GLU A 297 -27.43 12.12 -13.38
N LYS A 298 -26.72 12.01 -14.50
CA LYS A 298 -25.97 10.78 -14.86
C LYS A 298 -24.62 10.71 -14.16
N GLY A 299 -24.04 11.87 -13.78
CA GLY A 299 -22.70 11.96 -13.22
C GLY A 299 -21.96 13.22 -13.65
N LEU A 300 -20.66 13.23 -13.39
CA LEU A 300 -19.72 14.09 -14.11
C LEU A 300 -19.39 13.38 -15.42
N VAL A 301 -19.88 13.93 -16.52
CA VAL A 301 -19.69 13.40 -17.88
C VAL A 301 -18.59 14.17 -18.55
N ILE A 302 -17.54 13.48 -19.01
CA ILE A 302 -16.38 14.06 -19.70
C ILE A 302 -16.33 13.44 -21.09
N GLN A 303 -16.30 14.26 -22.16
CA GLN A 303 -16.06 13.75 -23.51
C GLN A 303 -14.67 13.14 -23.59
N LYS A 304 -14.55 11.98 -24.29
CA LYS A 304 -13.25 11.32 -24.45
C LYS A 304 -12.19 12.31 -24.95
N PRO A 305 -11.03 12.45 -24.25
CA PRO A 305 -9.90 13.23 -24.73
C PRO A 305 -9.38 12.74 -26.09
N PHE A 306 -8.74 13.61 -26.86
CA PHE A 306 -8.13 13.23 -28.14
C PHE A 306 -6.99 12.23 -27.95
N SER A 307 -6.25 12.34 -26.85
CA SER A 307 -5.17 11.43 -26.51
C SER A 307 -4.97 11.38 -25.01
N PHE A 308 -4.43 10.26 -24.55
CA PHE A 308 -4.04 10.08 -23.16
C PHE A 308 -2.52 10.17 -22.99
N PRO A 309 -2.01 10.83 -21.93
CA PRO A 309 -0.57 11.03 -21.69
C PRO A 309 0.21 9.75 -21.38
N SER A 310 -0.48 8.67 -21.00
CA SER A 310 0.14 7.38 -20.68
C SER A 310 -0.69 6.24 -21.27
N GLY A 311 -0.10 5.06 -21.39
CA GLY A 311 -0.79 3.83 -21.83
C GLY A 311 -1.36 3.02 -20.66
N TYR A 312 -1.51 3.63 -19.47
CA TYR A 312 -2.01 3.01 -18.24
C TYR A 312 -3.17 3.83 -17.69
N ALA A 313 -3.51 3.67 -16.40
CA ALA A 313 -4.54 4.47 -15.75
C ALA A 313 -4.38 5.98 -15.98
N HIS A 314 -5.50 6.71 -16.00
CA HIS A 314 -5.56 8.14 -16.35
C HIS A 314 -6.14 8.94 -15.19
N ALA A 315 -5.41 9.93 -14.70
CA ALA A 315 -5.87 10.77 -13.61
C ALA A 315 -6.47 12.08 -14.10
N PHE A 316 -7.65 12.40 -13.60
CA PHE A 316 -8.34 13.68 -13.82
C PHE A 316 -8.28 14.49 -12.54
N LYS A 317 -7.82 15.71 -12.64
CA LYS A 317 -7.88 16.71 -11.56
C LYS A 317 -9.19 17.48 -11.68
N ILE A 318 -9.96 17.48 -10.61
CA ILE A 318 -11.24 18.16 -10.50
C ILE A 318 -11.05 19.25 -9.44
N THR A 319 -11.17 20.51 -9.88
CA THR A 319 -11.05 21.66 -8.98
C THR A 319 -12.42 22.03 -8.45
N LEU A 320 -12.53 22.10 -7.12
CA LEU A 320 -13.76 22.47 -6.42
C LEU A 320 -13.73 23.92 -5.95
N GLU A 321 -14.89 24.53 -5.76
CA GLU A 321 -15.03 25.83 -5.10
C GLU A 321 -14.44 25.78 -3.68
N GLY A 322 -14.69 24.69 -2.97
CA GLY A 322 -14.20 24.36 -1.64
C GLY A 322 -14.98 23.17 -1.11
N TYR A 323 -14.30 22.27 -0.39
CA TYR A 323 -14.94 21.09 0.19
C TYR A 323 -15.92 21.52 1.29
N LYS A 324 -17.16 21.09 1.22
CA LYS A 324 -18.18 21.40 2.24
C LYS A 324 -18.25 20.23 3.21
N GLU A 325 -18.52 20.52 4.48
CA GLU A 325 -18.60 19.51 5.55
C GLU A 325 -19.64 18.40 5.25
N ASN A 326 -20.65 18.71 4.42
CA ASN A 326 -21.66 17.78 3.94
C ASN A 326 -21.24 17.01 2.66
N ASP A 327 -20.03 17.20 2.14
CA ASP A 327 -19.42 16.36 1.10
C ASP A 327 -18.88 15.04 1.71
N ILE A 328 -19.20 14.81 2.97
CA ILE A 328 -19.09 13.50 3.60
C ILE A 328 -20.37 12.76 3.21
N GLY A 329 -20.29 11.89 2.22
CA GLY A 329 -21.43 11.11 1.76
C GLY A 329 -22.15 10.48 2.95
N GLY A 330 -23.38 10.94 3.22
CA GLY A 330 -24.27 10.16 4.04
C GLY A 330 -24.53 8.85 3.31
N ASP A 331 -24.49 7.72 3.99
CA ASP A 331 -24.92 6.36 3.59
C ASP A 331 -24.90 6.01 2.08
N VAL A 332 -24.08 6.71 1.28
CA VAL A 332 -23.81 6.32 -0.09
C VAL A 332 -22.98 5.06 -0.01
N GLU A 333 -23.62 3.91 -0.22
CA GLU A 333 -22.89 2.67 -0.41
C GLU A 333 -21.72 2.95 -1.36
N ALA A 334 -20.51 2.60 -0.96
CA ALA A 334 -19.28 2.88 -1.68
C ALA A 334 -19.20 2.20 -3.06
N HIS A 335 -20.36 1.89 -3.64
CA HIS A 335 -20.50 1.12 -4.86
C HIS A 335 -21.71 1.57 -5.66
N ILE A 336 -21.47 2.35 -6.68
CA ILE A 336 -22.40 2.55 -7.77
C ILE A 336 -21.98 1.63 -8.91
N ASP A 337 -22.86 0.70 -9.29
CA ASP A 337 -22.64 -0.20 -10.43
C ASP A 337 -22.66 0.54 -11.76
#